data_700d41f45ed0160c93d8d8e91431d3df
#
_entry.id   700d41f45ed0160c93d8d8e91431d3df
#
_cell.length_a   1.000
_cell.length_b   1.000
_cell.length_c   1.000
_cell.angle_alpha   90.00
_cell.angle_beta   90.00
_cell.angle_gamma   90.00
#
_symmetry.space_group_name_H-M   'P 1'
#
loop_
_entity.id
_entity.type
_entity.pdbx_description
1 polymer ?
#
loop_
_entity_poly.entity_id
_entity_poly.type
_entity_poly.pdbx_seq_one_letter_code
_entity_poly.pdbx_strand_id
1 'polypeptide(L)'
;FRLEQNLKRLNYKAIIRNKDIRNFSTQKTWSKIILDAPCSSTGTLRKNPEIMHQKEERDIVSLSKLQSDLLDAAWDLLKEDGTLIYCTCSLEKEEGENQIENFIKRKKNSLLDEINTSEIDKRLNVSDQNKWLRIFPNSLNYEGGNDGFFIARIKKIT
;
A
#
# COMPACT_ATOMS: atom_id res chain seq x y z
N PHE A 1 -7.60 9.98 17.81
CA PHE A 1 -8.96 9.85 18.38
C PHE A 1 -9.72 8.65 17.79
N ARG A 2 -10.01 8.60 16.46
CA ARG A 2 -10.74 7.49 15.82
C ARG A 2 -9.98 6.16 15.88
N LEU A 3 -8.67 6.17 15.68
CA LEU A 3 -7.82 4.99 15.80
C LEU A 3 -7.80 4.44 17.22
N GLU A 4 -7.67 5.32 18.23
CA GLU A 4 -7.70 4.92 19.65
C GLU A 4 -9.02 4.28 20.05
N GLN A 5 -10.15 4.83 19.58
CA GLN A 5 -11.46 4.25 19.79
C GLN A 5 -11.57 2.86 19.19
N ASN A 6 -11.06 2.65 17.97
CA ASN A 6 -11.06 1.36 17.31
C ASN A 6 -10.17 0.35 18.05
N LEU A 7 -8.97 0.72 18.47
CA LEU A 7 -8.09 -0.15 19.25
C LEU A 7 -8.76 -0.56 20.58
N LYS A 8 -9.39 0.39 21.27
CA LYS A 8 -10.13 0.10 22.50
C LYS A 8 -11.30 -0.86 22.25
N ARG A 9 -12.11 -0.62 21.23
CA ARG A 9 -13.26 -1.46 20.87
C ARG A 9 -12.84 -2.88 20.53
N LEU A 10 -11.69 -3.05 19.88
CA LEU A 10 -11.14 -4.36 19.46
C LEU A 10 -10.24 -4.99 20.52
N ASN A 11 -10.06 -4.33 21.69
CA ASN A 11 -9.14 -4.75 22.75
C ASN A 11 -7.70 -4.96 22.26
N TYR A 12 -7.25 -4.14 21.30
CA TYR A 12 -5.87 -4.15 20.84
C TYR A 12 -5.03 -3.05 21.49
N LYS A 13 -3.76 -3.36 21.74
CA LYS A 13 -2.77 -2.42 22.25
C LYS A 13 -1.78 -2.06 21.14
N ALA A 14 -1.61 -0.76 20.91
CA ALA A 14 -0.61 -0.26 19.97
C ALA A 14 -0.04 1.07 20.44
N ILE A 15 1.17 1.39 20.04
CA ILE A 15 1.77 2.71 20.25
C ILE A 15 1.39 3.59 19.06
N ILE A 16 0.60 4.61 19.32
CA ILE A 16 0.18 5.58 18.31
C ILE A 16 1.19 6.72 18.27
N ARG A 17 1.62 7.09 17.06
CA ARG A 17 2.45 8.25 16.78
C ARG A 17 1.77 9.10 15.70
N ASN A 18 1.31 10.28 16.07
CA ASN A 18 0.75 11.25 15.11
C ASN A 18 1.88 12.11 14.54
N LYS A 19 2.65 11.54 13.60
CA LYS A 19 3.79 12.19 12.95
C LYS A 19 3.87 11.78 11.50
N ASP A 20 4.38 12.68 10.68
CA ASP A 20 4.77 12.36 9.31
C ASP A 20 6.05 11.50 9.36
N ILE A 21 5.99 10.33 8.72
CA ILE A 21 7.10 9.37 8.71
C ILE A 21 8.37 9.98 8.07
N ARG A 22 8.23 10.89 7.12
CA ARG A 22 9.35 11.57 6.45
C ARG A 22 10.19 12.42 7.41
N ASN A 23 9.56 12.87 8.50
CA ASN A 23 10.20 13.68 9.55
C ASN A 23 10.33 12.89 10.88
N PHE A 24 10.18 11.55 10.81
CA PHE A 24 10.22 10.72 12.01
C PHE A 24 11.65 10.31 12.34
N SER A 25 12.30 11.08 13.18
CA SER A 25 13.64 10.76 13.68
C SER A 25 13.56 9.70 14.78
N THR A 26 14.24 8.56 14.56
CA THR A 26 14.35 7.47 15.53
C THR A 26 15.57 6.60 15.21
N GLN A 27 16.18 6.03 16.25
CA GLN A 27 17.21 5.01 16.09
C GLN A 27 16.62 3.59 15.97
N LYS A 28 15.31 3.45 16.14
CA LYS A 28 14.63 2.16 16.04
C LYS A 28 14.35 1.82 14.59
N THR A 29 14.58 0.57 14.24
CA THR A 29 14.20 -0.02 12.96
C THR A 29 13.22 -1.17 13.17
N TRP A 30 12.47 -1.52 12.14
CA TRP A 30 11.44 -2.54 12.20
C TRP A 30 11.70 -3.64 11.19
N SER A 31 11.41 -4.88 11.57
CA SER A 31 11.52 -6.04 10.67
C SER A 31 10.37 -6.14 9.68
N LYS A 32 9.23 -5.53 10.01
CA LYS A 32 8.04 -5.51 9.15
C LYS A 32 7.39 -4.14 9.20
N ILE A 33 7.10 -3.58 8.04
CA ILE A 33 6.39 -2.30 7.88
C ILE A 33 5.25 -2.49 6.89
N ILE A 34 4.08 -1.94 7.20
CA ILE A 34 2.97 -1.77 6.26
C ILE A 34 2.84 -0.27 6.00
N LEU A 35 2.97 0.11 4.74
CA LEU A 35 2.73 1.46 4.26
C LEU A 35 1.40 1.47 3.50
N ASP A 36 0.33 1.83 4.20
CA ASP A 36 -0.96 2.17 3.60
C ASP A 36 -0.88 3.62 3.13
N ALA A 37 -0.51 3.80 1.87
CA ALA A 37 -0.13 5.11 1.36
C ALA A 37 -1.35 5.97 1.00
N PRO A 38 -1.33 7.28 1.29
CA PRO A 38 -2.36 8.19 0.80
C PRO A 38 -2.39 8.15 -0.72
N CYS A 39 -3.58 7.99 -1.31
CA CYS A 39 -3.75 7.82 -2.75
C CYS A 39 -5.03 8.50 -3.26
N SER A 40 -5.26 8.45 -4.57
CA SER A 40 -6.46 8.99 -5.21
C SER A 40 -7.76 8.28 -4.80
N SER A 41 -7.66 7.06 -4.25
CA SER A 41 -8.78 6.21 -3.81
C SER A 41 -9.72 5.78 -4.94
N THR A 42 -9.28 5.80 -6.20
CA THR A 42 -10.10 5.43 -7.38
C THR A 42 -10.63 3.99 -7.33
N GLY A 43 -10.01 3.13 -6.50
CA GLY A 43 -10.53 1.78 -6.26
C GLY A 43 -11.79 1.73 -5.39
N THR A 44 -12.18 2.84 -4.75
CA THR A 44 -13.35 2.90 -3.84
C THR A 44 -14.57 3.57 -4.46
N LEU A 45 -14.57 3.81 -5.77
CA LEU A 45 -15.63 4.52 -6.51
C LEU A 45 -17.03 3.93 -6.27
N ARG A 46 -17.12 2.63 -6.01
CA ARG A 46 -18.40 1.99 -5.69
C ARG A 46 -19.04 2.54 -4.41
N LYS A 47 -18.23 2.91 -3.43
CA LYS A 47 -18.66 3.48 -2.15
C LYS A 47 -18.61 5.00 -2.13
N ASN A 48 -17.70 5.58 -2.89
CA ASN A 48 -17.37 6.99 -2.92
C ASN A 48 -17.39 7.52 -4.37
N PRO A 49 -18.55 7.53 -5.04
CA PRO A 49 -18.65 7.91 -6.45
C PRO A 49 -18.22 9.36 -6.71
N GLU A 50 -18.26 10.21 -5.71
CA GLU A 50 -17.83 11.61 -5.77
C GLU A 50 -16.35 11.76 -6.12
N ILE A 51 -15.51 10.74 -5.91
CA ILE A 51 -14.08 10.75 -6.25
C ILE A 51 -13.86 11.06 -7.73
N MET A 52 -14.74 10.58 -8.63
CA MET A 52 -14.65 10.86 -10.07
C MET A 52 -14.69 12.36 -10.39
N HIS A 53 -15.33 13.15 -9.55
CA HIS A 53 -15.47 14.60 -9.74
C HIS A 53 -14.49 15.42 -8.90
N GLN A 54 -13.84 14.80 -7.91
CA GLN A 54 -12.95 15.45 -6.97
C GLN A 54 -11.46 15.28 -7.33
N LYS A 55 -11.12 14.31 -8.16
CA LYS A 55 -9.73 14.00 -8.52
C LYS A 55 -9.45 14.37 -9.96
N GLU A 56 -8.32 15.04 -10.13
CA GLU A 56 -7.75 15.42 -11.41
C GLU A 56 -6.39 14.72 -11.61
N GLU A 57 -5.90 14.66 -12.83
CA GLU A 57 -4.61 14.07 -13.17
C GLU A 57 -3.45 14.67 -12.35
N ARG A 58 -3.49 15.98 -12.10
CA ARG A 58 -2.49 16.67 -11.26
C ARG A 58 -2.45 16.15 -9.81
N ASP A 59 -3.59 15.68 -9.28
CA ASP A 59 -3.67 15.12 -7.94
C ASP A 59 -2.97 13.76 -7.90
N ILE A 60 -3.14 12.94 -8.93
CA ILE A 60 -2.48 11.63 -9.08
C ILE A 60 -0.96 11.83 -9.13
N VAL A 61 -0.48 12.79 -9.92
CA VAL A 61 0.96 13.12 -10.01
C VAL A 61 1.51 13.56 -8.65
N SER A 62 0.79 14.42 -7.94
CA SER A 62 1.20 14.93 -6.62
C SER A 62 1.23 13.81 -5.57
N LEU A 63 0.21 12.94 -5.57
CA LEU A 63 0.10 11.80 -4.66
C LEU A 63 1.18 10.76 -4.97
N SER A 64 1.44 10.49 -6.24
CA SER A 64 2.49 9.57 -6.67
C SER A 64 3.87 10.02 -6.17
N LYS A 65 4.17 11.33 -6.22
CA LYS A 65 5.40 11.88 -5.66
C LYS A 65 5.45 11.70 -4.14
N LEU A 66 4.37 12.01 -3.43
CA LEU A 66 4.28 11.83 -1.98
C LEU A 66 4.48 10.36 -1.60
N GLN A 67 3.89 9.42 -2.33
CA GLN A 67 4.06 7.99 -2.12
C GLN A 67 5.50 7.55 -2.30
N SER A 68 6.20 8.08 -3.29
CA SER A 68 7.63 7.83 -3.49
C SER A 68 8.45 8.25 -2.28
N ASP A 69 8.21 9.45 -1.74
CA ASP A 69 8.90 9.97 -0.55
C ASP A 69 8.59 9.12 0.69
N LEU A 70 7.35 8.68 0.84
CA LEU A 70 6.92 7.81 1.93
C LEU A 70 7.54 6.40 1.86
N LEU A 71 7.66 5.84 0.65
CA LEU A 71 8.35 4.57 0.41
C LEU A 71 9.82 4.65 0.84
N ASP A 72 10.51 5.73 0.47
CA ASP A 72 11.91 5.94 0.87
C ASP A 72 12.04 6.08 2.38
N ALA A 73 11.17 6.86 3.03
CA ALA A 73 11.18 7.02 4.49
C ALA A 73 10.88 5.70 5.23
N ALA A 74 9.93 4.91 4.74
CA ALA A 74 9.63 3.59 5.30
C ALA A 74 10.79 2.62 5.12
N TRP A 75 11.48 2.69 3.98
CA TRP A 75 12.65 1.86 3.70
C TRP A 75 13.82 2.13 4.63
N ASP A 76 14.06 3.40 4.96
CA ASP A 76 15.14 3.79 5.88
C ASP A 76 14.88 3.29 7.31
N LEU A 77 13.62 3.10 7.67
CA LEU A 77 13.22 2.52 8.95
C LEU A 77 13.17 0.98 8.96
N LEU A 78 13.32 0.34 7.81
CA LEU A 78 13.27 -1.11 7.69
C LEU A 78 14.65 -1.71 8.00
N LYS A 79 14.66 -2.77 8.83
CA LYS A 79 15.87 -3.56 9.08
C LYS A 79 16.35 -4.27 7.82
N GLU A 80 17.64 -4.65 7.79
CA GLU A 80 18.12 -5.68 6.87
C GLU A 80 17.31 -6.97 7.07
N ASP A 81 17.03 -7.68 5.99
CA ASP A 81 16.13 -8.84 5.89
C ASP A 81 14.67 -8.54 6.28
N GLY A 82 14.34 -7.26 6.41
CA GLY A 82 12.98 -6.82 6.72
C GLY A 82 12.04 -6.86 5.51
N THR A 83 10.74 -6.85 5.80
CA THR A 83 9.68 -6.85 4.79
C THR A 83 8.86 -5.58 4.86
N LEU A 84 8.73 -4.89 3.73
CA LEU A 84 7.85 -3.76 3.51
C LEU A 84 6.66 -4.20 2.65
N ILE A 85 5.45 -3.96 3.13
CA ILE A 85 4.23 -4.07 2.33
C ILE A 85 3.79 -2.65 1.98
N TYR A 86 3.69 -2.38 0.69
CA TYR A 86 3.11 -1.15 0.16
C TYR A 86 1.70 -1.46 -0.33
N CYS A 87 0.73 -0.62 0.02
CA CYS A 87 -0.63 -0.77 -0.47
C CYS A 87 -1.31 0.59 -0.73
N THR A 88 -2.22 0.59 -1.71
CA THR A 88 -3.11 1.70 -2.04
C THR A 88 -4.49 1.19 -2.42
N CYS A 89 -5.53 1.98 -2.16
CA CYS A 89 -6.87 1.75 -2.69
C CYS A 89 -7.09 2.50 -4.02
N SER A 90 -6.06 2.57 -4.86
CA SER A 90 -6.08 3.20 -6.18
C SER A 90 -6.03 2.17 -7.29
N LEU A 91 -6.68 2.47 -8.42
CA LEU A 91 -6.59 1.72 -9.68
C LEU A 91 -5.53 2.28 -10.62
N GLU A 92 -4.96 3.44 -10.30
CA GLU A 92 -3.98 4.12 -11.13
C GLU A 92 -2.63 3.41 -11.08
N LYS A 93 -2.00 3.20 -12.24
CA LYS A 93 -0.69 2.57 -12.34
C LYS A 93 0.41 3.42 -11.71
N GLU A 94 0.25 4.72 -11.76
CA GLU A 94 1.14 5.72 -11.17
C GLU A 94 1.25 5.58 -9.66
N GLU A 95 0.18 5.09 -9.01
CA GLU A 95 0.08 4.89 -7.57
C GLU A 95 0.28 3.42 -7.15
N GLY A 96 0.51 2.54 -8.10
CA GLY A 96 0.70 1.10 -7.92
C GLY A 96 1.98 0.59 -8.57
N GLU A 97 1.83 0.00 -9.74
CA GLU A 97 2.90 -0.71 -10.47
C GLU A 97 4.10 0.18 -10.72
N ASN A 98 3.88 1.40 -11.23
CA ASN A 98 4.95 2.35 -11.54
C ASN A 98 5.74 2.76 -10.30
N GLN A 99 5.08 2.88 -9.13
CA GLN A 99 5.75 3.16 -7.86
C GLN A 99 6.76 2.06 -7.51
N ILE A 100 6.32 0.81 -7.58
CA ILE A 100 7.15 -0.33 -7.20
C ILE A 100 8.29 -0.54 -8.18
N GLU A 101 8.02 -0.45 -9.48
CA GLU A 101 9.07 -0.56 -10.51
C GLU A 101 10.14 0.52 -10.33
N ASN A 102 9.74 1.76 -10.11
CA ASN A 102 10.66 2.87 -9.89
C ASN A 102 11.41 2.72 -8.56
N PHE A 103 10.74 2.22 -7.52
CA PHE A 103 11.36 1.96 -6.23
C PHE A 103 12.46 0.89 -6.33
N ILE A 104 12.18 -0.26 -6.96
CA ILE A 104 13.14 -1.34 -7.16
C ILE A 104 14.33 -0.88 -8.01
N LYS A 105 14.11 -0.06 -9.04
CA LYS A 105 15.20 0.49 -9.86
C LYS A 105 16.15 1.39 -9.08
N ARG A 106 15.64 2.18 -8.12
CA ARG A 106 16.48 3.11 -7.32
C ARG A 106 17.06 2.53 -6.03
N LYS A 107 16.43 1.50 -5.46
CA LYS A 107 16.91 0.80 -4.24
C LYS A 107 17.45 -0.58 -4.61
N LYS A 108 18.72 -0.66 -4.95
CA LYS A 108 19.35 -1.91 -5.47
C LYS A 108 19.37 -3.05 -4.46
N ASN A 109 19.25 -2.75 -3.17
CA ASN A 109 19.13 -3.76 -2.10
C ASN A 109 17.66 -4.13 -1.81
N SER A 110 16.75 -3.85 -2.74
CA SER A 110 15.35 -4.25 -2.67
C SER A 110 15.06 -5.43 -3.59
N LEU A 111 14.33 -6.39 -3.09
CA LEU A 111 13.85 -7.55 -3.85
C LEU A 111 12.32 -7.56 -3.79
N LEU A 112 11.66 -7.61 -4.94
CA LEU A 112 10.23 -7.83 -5.00
C LEU A 112 9.94 -9.27 -4.59
N ASP A 113 9.22 -9.45 -3.49
CA ASP A 113 8.83 -10.74 -2.94
C ASP A 113 7.44 -11.08 -3.45
N GLU A 114 7.35 -11.99 -4.40
CA GLU A 114 6.12 -12.33 -5.11
C GLU A 114 5.02 -12.82 -4.15
N ILE A 115 3.80 -12.35 -4.38
CA ILE A 115 2.62 -12.79 -3.63
C ILE A 115 2.03 -13.98 -4.36
N ASN A 116 2.10 -15.17 -3.75
CA ASN A 116 1.59 -16.38 -4.36
C ASN A 116 0.06 -16.44 -4.24
N THR A 117 -0.61 -17.02 -5.21
CA THR A 117 -2.07 -17.21 -5.20
C THR A 117 -2.55 -18.07 -4.03
N SER A 118 -1.69 -18.95 -3.51
CA SER A 118 -1.98 -19.73 -2.30
C SER A 118 -2.08 -18.89 -1.02
N GLU A 119 -1.53 -17.66 -1.02
CA GLU A 119 -1.61 -16.72 0.09
C GLU A 119 -2.89 -15.86 0.05
N ILE A 120 -3.66 -15.96 -1.03
CA ILE A 120 -4.81 -15.10 -1.32
C ILE A 120 -6.09 -15.93 -1.24
N ASP A 121 -7.20 -15.28 -0.87
CA ASP A 121 -8.51 -15.92 -0.91
C ASP A 121 -8.84 -16.34 -2.35
N LYS A 122 -9.12 -17.61 -2.55
CA LYS A 122 -9.41 -18.22 -3.87
C LYS A 122 -10.63 -17.59 -4.57
N ARG A 123 -11.50 -16.90 -3.84
CA ARG A 123 -12.63 -16.16 -4.40
C ARG A 123 -12.18 -14.91 -5.18
N LEU A 124 -11.02 -14.35 -4.82
CA LEU A 124 -10.42 -13.26 -5.58
C LEU A 124 -9.83 -13.83 -6.87
N ASN A 125 -10.46 -13.50 -7.99
CA ASN A 125 -9.93 -13.86 -9.30
C ASN A 125 -8.75 -12.95 -9.65
N VAL A 126 -7.54 -13.35 -9.21
CA VAL A 126 -6.29 -12.64 -9.50
C VAL A 126 -5.44 -13.47 -10.46
N SER A 127 -4.79 -12.80 -11.38
CA SER A 127 -3.90 -13.44 -12.36
C SER A 127 -2.62 -13.94 -11.67
N ASP A 128 -2.24 -15.20 -11.91
CA ASP A 128 -1.01 -15.82 -11.42
C ASP A 128 0.29 -15.20 -11.95
N GLN A 129 0.20 -14.27 -12.89
CA GLN A 129 1.36 -13.72 -13.59
C GLN A 129 1.93 -12.45 -12.96
N ASN A 130 1.35 -11.96 -11.88
CA ASN A 130 1.74 -10.68 -11.29
C ASN A 130 2.59 -10.89 -10.04
N LYS A 131 3.72 -10.21 -10.01
CA LYS A 131 4.63 -10.14 -8.84
C LYS A 131 4.01 -9.41 -7.64
N TRP A 132 2.91 -8.72 -7.86
CA TRP A 132 2.09 -7.98 -6.90
C TRP A 132 0.63 -8.37 -7.01
N LEU A 133 -0.16 -7.99 -6.03
CA LEU A 133 -1.61 -8.23 -6.02
C LEU A 133 -2.34 -6.97 -6.51
N ARG A 134 -3.08 -7.10 -7.61
CA ARG A 134 -4.04 -6.11 -8.08
C ARG A 134 -5.45 -6.68 -7.95
N ILE A 135 -6.28 -6.04 -7.12
CA ILE A 135 -7.68 -6.40 -6.91
C ILE A 135 -8.54 -5.35 -7.61
N PHE A 136 -9.43 -5.79 -8.47
CA PHE A 136 -10.39 -4.92 -9.14
C PHE A 136 -11.76 -4.95 -8.43
N PRO A 137 -12.58 -3.90 -8.57
CA PRO A 137 -13.88 -3.82 -7.91
C PRO A 137 -14.86 -4.96 -8.28
N ASN A 138 -14.64 -5.63 -9.40
CA ASN A 138 -15.45 -6.75 -9.89
C ASN A 138 -14.89 -8.13 -9.50
N SER A 139 -13.82 -8.21 -8.70
CA SER A 139 -13.21 -9.49 -8.33
C SER A 139 -14.13 -10.38 -7.49
N LEU A 140 -15.10 -9.80 -6.76
CA LEU A 140 -16.11 -10.50 -5.96
C LEU A 140 -17.54 -10.14 -6.40
N ASN A 141 -17.82 -10.13 -7.69
CA ASN A 141 -19.11 -9.74 -8.23
C ASN A 141 -20.30 -10.52 -7.64
N TYR A 142 -20.12 -11.84 -7.42
CA TYR A 142 -21.16 -12.71 -6.85
C TYR A 142 -21.45 -12.41 -5.36
N GLU A 143 -20.59 -11.66 -4.68
CA GLU A 143 -20.72 -11.28 -3.27
C GLU A 143 -21.03 -9.79 -3.10
N GLY A 144 -21.46 -9.10 -4.15
CA GLY A 144 -21.81 -7.67 -4.11
C GLY A 144 -20.61 -6.74 -4.40
N GLY A 145 -19.50 -7.27 -4.90
CA GLY A 145 -18.30 -6.53 -5.28
C GLY A 145 -17.42 -6.16 -4.08
N ASN A 146 -16.27 -5.59 -4.39
CA ASN A 146 -15.24 -5.17 -3.43
C ASN A 146 -14.64 -3.83 -3.85
N ASP A 147 -13.82 -3.24 -3.00
CA ASP A 147 -13.01 -2.10 -3.38
C ASP A 147 -11.77 -2.58 -4.16
N GLY A 148 -11.28 -1.74 -5.06
CA GLY A 148 -10.02 -1.99 -5.75
C GLY A 148 -8.82 -1.72 -4.86
N PHE A 149 -7.78 -2.57 -4.96
CA PHE A 149 -6.54 -2.44 -4.21
C PHE A 149 -5.32 -2.81 -5.04
N PHE A 150 -4.21 -2.19 -4.69
CA PHE A 150 -2.87 -2.61 -5.10
C PHE A 150 -2.05 -2.95 -3.86
N ILE A 151 -1.34 -4.07 -3.89
CA ILE A 151 -0.46 -4.53 -2.80
C ILE A 151 0.81 -5.10 -3.40
N ALA A 152 1.96 -4.64 -2.91
CA ALA A 152 3.27 -5.18 -3.23
C ALA A 152 4.06 -5.48 -1.96
N ARG A 153 4.81 -6.57 -1.98
CA ARG A 153 5.69 -7.01 -0.88
C ARG A 153 7.14 -6.89 -1.34
N ILE A 154 7.94 -6.20 -0.56
CA ILE A 154 9.34 -5.90 -0.88
C ILE A 154 10.20 -6.35 0.29
N LYS A 155 11.27 -7.10 0.02
CA LYS A 155 12.31 -7.47 0.99
C LYS A 155 13.53 -6.59 0.85
N LYS A 156 14.10 -6.20 1.97
CA LYS A 156 15.40 -5.58 2.04
C LYS A 156 16.44 -6.69 2.13
N ILE A 157 17.32 -6.75 1.17
CA ILE A 157 18.40 -7.74 1.12
C ILE A 157 19.73 -7.08 1.51
N THR A 158 20.57 -7.88 2.14
CA THR A 158 21.93 -7.46 2.55
C THR A 158 22.83 -7.25 1.35
#